data_97cc5fec0f3187612f1bbc7f2cc970e3
#
_entry.id   97cc5fec0f3187612f1bbc7f2cc970e3
#
_cell.length_a   1.000
_cell.length_b   1.000
_cell.length_c   1.000
_cell.angle_alpha   90.00
_cell.angle_beta   90.00
_cell.angle_gamma   90.00
#
_symmetry.space_group_name_H-M   'P 1'
#
loop_
_entity.id
_entity.type
_entity.pdbx_description
1 polymer ?
#
loop_
_entity_poly.entity_id
_entity_poly.type
_entity_poly.pdbx_seq_one_letter_code
_entity_poly.pdbx_strand_id
1 'polypeptide(L)'
;MGIINVEVNNWGQLQTFKDFNLHLGHELNLFNSYAGDFALKLGKSFSVSEEATLDQIEKISKNIGGNIERTVYGHVKVMTMEHNPLDLTEIKDRAGVYFLKDSTGAAFPFIKGSTTDIYTDRPVDLREDIEALISAGVNILRVRINFPWESGAEIVEDIYYKRQNGKDGFKGHLYRGVLLKLEKTKEF
;
A
#
# COMPACT_ATOMS: atom_id res chain seq x y z
N MET A 1 -12.04 -25.74 -11.75
CA MET A 1 -10.77 -25.16 -11.33
C MET A 1 -11.02 -24.40 -10.04
N GLY A 2 -10.42 -24.79 -8.93
CA GLY A 2 -10.66 -24.16 -7.62
C GLY A 2 -9.70 -23.01 -7.34
N ILE A 3 -10.06 -22.10 -6.42
CA ILE A 3 -9.17 -21.07 -5.87
C ILE A 3 -8.06 -21.78 -5.11
N ILE A 4 -6.81 -21.43 -5.37
CA ILE A 4 -5.63 -22.03 -4.72
C ILE A 4 -4.86 -20.99 -3.90
N ASN A 5 -4.85 -19.74 -4.35
CA ASN A 5 -4.12 -18.65 -3.75
C ASN A 5 -5.09 -17.62 -3.16
N VAL A 6 -4.84 -17.18 -1.94
CA VAL A 6 -5.66 -16.20 -1.22
C VAL A 6 -4.76 -15.15 -0.60
N GLU A 7 -5.10 -13.88 -0.78
CA GLU A 7 -4.51 -12.79 -0.04
C GLU A 7 -5.29 -12.58 1.26
N VAL A 8 -4.57 -12.47 2.38
CA VAL A 8 -5.12 -12.20 3.71
C VAL A 8 -4.61 -10.86 4.21
N ASN A 9 -5.52 -9.98 4.57
CA ASN A 9 -5.23 -8.62 5.06
C ASN A 9 -5.62 -8.43 6.54
N ASN A 10 -6.07 -9.50 7.19
CA ASN A 10 -6.43 -9.51 8.61
C ASN A 10 -5.95 -10.82 9.24
N TRP A 11 -5.35 -10.74 10.42
CA TRP A 11 -4.83 -11.90 11.15
C TRP A 11 -5.90 -12.96 11.44
N GLY A 12 -7.16 -12.56 11.65
CA GLY A 12 -8.29 -13.49 11.85
C GLY A 12 -8.59 -14.37 10.63
N GLN A 13 -8.22 -13.94 9.42
CA GLN A 13 -8.46 -14.71 8.19
C GLN A 13 -7.53 -15.92 8.05
N LEU A 14 -6.39 -15.94 8.72
CA LEU A 14 -5.40 -17.03 8.63
C LEU A 14 -6.00 -18.40 8.94
N GLN A 15 -6.80 -18.47 10.00
CA GLN A 15 -7.43 -19.74 10.37
C GLN A 15 -8.49 -20.17 9.36
N THR A 16 -9.21 -19.24 8.77
CA THR A 16 -10.25 -19.51 7.77
C THR A 16 -9.66 -20.05 6.48
N PHE A 17 -8.51 -19.53 6.06
CA PHE A 17 -7.89 -19.86 4.77
C PHE A 17 -6.62 -20.70 4.88
N LYS A 18 -6.40 -21.37 6.01
CA LYS A 18 -5.17 -22.14 6.30
C LYS A 18 -4.80 -23.21 5.27
N ASP A 19 -5.80 -23.74 4.53
CA ASP A 19 -5.61 -24.80 3.54
C ASP A 19 -5.28 -24.24 2.13
N PHE A 20 -5.15 -22.92 2.00
CA PHE A 20 -4.79 -22.24 0.75
C PHE A 20 -3.33 -21.79 0.76
N ASN A 21 -2.80 -21.48 -0.42
CA ASN A 21 -1.54 -20.74 -0.51
C ASN A 21 -1.81 -19.29 -0.11
N LEU A 22 -1.28 -18.87 1.01
CA LEU A 22 -1.51 -17.53 1.53
C LEU A 22 -0.46 -16.53 1.04
N HIS A 23 -0.92 -15.37 0.61
CA HIS A 23 -0.16 -14.14 0.52
C HIS A 23 -0.59 -13.23 1.67
N LEU A 24 0.36 -12.82 2.50
CA LEU A 24 0.09 -11.92 3.62
C LEU A 24 0.16 -10.48 3.11
N GLY A 25 -1.00 -9.83 3.04
CA GLY A 25 -1.16 -8.52 2.39
C GLY A 25 -0.65 -7.35 3.22
N HIS A 26 -0.65 -6.20 2.62
CA HIS A 26 -0.05 -4.97 3.15
C HIS A 26 -0.72 -4.43 4.42
N GLU A 27 -2.01 -4.71 4.65
CA GLU A 27 -2.72 -4.26 5.85
C GLU A 27 -2.24 -4.96 7.13
N LEU A 28 -1.48 -6.04 7.01
CA LEU A 28 -0.82 -6.68 8.15
C LEU A 28 0.40 -5.92 8.64
N ASN A 29 0.85 -4.90 7.92
CA ASN A 29 1.92 -3.96 8.26
C ASN A 29 3.23 -4.63 8.68
N LEU A 30 3.74 -5.53 7.83
CA LEU A 30 4.98 -6.29 8.09
C LEU A 30 6.20 -5.39 7.85
N PHE A 31 6.88 -4.99 8.91
CA PHE A 31 7.86 -3.90 8.90
C PHE A 31 9.30 -4.32 9.26
N ASN A 32 9.52 -5.55 9.67
CA ASN A 32 10.84 -6.03 10.07
C ASN A 32 11.05 -7.52 9.74
N SER A 33 12.31 -7.98 9.82
CA SER A 33 12.67 -9.35 9.46
C SER A 33 12.00 -10.42 10.35
N TYR A 34 11.75 -10.14 11.63
CA TYR A 34 11.06 -11.08 12.51
C TYR A 34 9.61 -11.29 12.08
N ALA A 35 8.92 -10.19 11.76
CA ALA A 35 7.56 -10.26 11.24
C ALA A 35 7.50 -10.94 9.86
N GLY A 36 8.48 -10.66 8.99
CA GLY A 36 8.62 -11.30 7.68
C GLY A 36 8.89 -12.81 7.78
N ASP A 37 9.80 -13.22 8.66
CA ASP A 37 10.07 -14.65 8.91
C ASP A 37 8.83 -15.37 9.46
N PHE A 38 8.11 -14.72 10.36
CA PHE A 38 6.85 -15.27 10.86
C PHE A 38 5.80 -15.38 9.74
N ALA A 39 5.67 -14.36 8.90
CA ALA A 39 4.76 -14.36 7.76
C ALA A 39 5.05 -15.51 6.78
N LEU A 40 6.32 -15.78 6.49
CA LEU A 40 6.73 -16.86 5.58
C LEU A 40 6.53 -18.27 6.15
N LYS A 41 6.36 -18.41 7.47
CA LYS A 41 5.93 -19.67 8.09
C LYS A 41 4.43 -19.93 7.89
N LEU A 42 3.64 -18.87 7.67
CA LEU A 42 2.20 -18.94 7.49
C LEU A 42 1.78 -18.90 6.02
N GLY A 43 2.55 -18.24 5.17
CA GLY A 43 2.24 -18.04 3.76
C GLY A 43 3.44 -18.23 2.84
N LYS A 44 3.21 -18.06 1.54
CA LYS A 44 4.23 -18.21 0.48
C LYS A 44 4.94 -16.91 0.15
N SER A 45 4.32 -15.80 0.49
CA SER A 45 4.78 -14.44 0.20
C SER A 45 4.10 -13.44 1.14
N PHE A 46 4.68 -12.25 1.24
CA PHE A 46 4.06 -11.17 1.99
C PHE A 46 4.37 -9.81 1.36
N SER A 47 3.48 -8.84 1.60
CA SER A 47 3.70 -7.43 1.30
C SER A 47 4.44 -6.77 2.45
N VAL A 48 5.58 -6.13 2.15
CA VAL A 48 6.24 -5.26 3.13
C VAL A 48 5.44 -3.98 3.33
N SER A 49 5.48 -3.43 4.54
CA SER A 49 4.77 -2.19 4.89
C SER A 49 5.05 -1.05 3.90
N GLU A 50 4.00 -0.28 3.58
CA GLU A 50 4.12 0.93 2.76
C GLU A 50 5.00 2.02 3.39
N GLU A 51 5.24 1.95 4.69
CA GLU A 51 6.10 2.87 5.44
C GLU A 51 7.57 2.46 5.43
N ALA A 52 7.90 1.24 4.93
CA ALA A 52 9.26 0.76 4.89
C ALA A 52 10.10 1.53 3.86
N THR A 53 11.29 1.96 4.28
CA THR A 53 12.27 2.55 3.38
C THR A 53 13.02 1.48 2.58
N LEU A 54 13.67 1.90 1.50
CA LEU A 54 14.48 1.01 0.66
C LEU A 54 15.55 0.26 1.49
N ASP A 55 16.26 0.97 2.38
CA ASP A 55 17.26 0.37 3.30
C ASP A 55 16.64 -0.66 4.25
N GLN A 56 15.44 -0.39 4.75
CA GLN A 56 14.73 -1.36 5.61
C GLN A 56 14.29 -2.59 4.82
N ILE A 57 13.79 -2.41 3.60
CA ILE A 57 13.43 -3.53 2.71
C ILE A 57 14.66 -4.41 2.44
N GLU A 58 15.80 -3.81 2.10
CA GLU A 58 17.05 -4.53 1.89
C GLU A 58 17.51 -5.31 3.13
N LYS A 59 17.40 -4.71 4.32
CA LYS A 59 17.71 -5.39 5.58
C LYS A 59 16.76 -6.54 5.89
N ILE A 60 15.47 -6.37 5.59
CA ILE A 60 14.48 -7.45 5.73
C ILE A 60 14.88 -8.60 4.81
N SER A 61 15.08 -8.34 3.51
CA SER A 61 15.35 -9.36 2.50
C SER A 61 16.65 -10.14 2.77
N LYS A 62 17.70 -9.46 3.25
CA LYS A 62 18.98 -10.10 3.61
C LYS A 62 18.87 -11.07 4.79
N ASN A 63 17.91 -10.86 5.67
CA ASN A 63 17.74 -11.68 6.88
C ASN A 63 16.73 -12.81 6.70
N ILE A 64 15.91 -12.75 5.64
CA ILE A 64 14.89 -13.76 5.37
C ILE A 64 14.93 -14.14 3.89
N GLY A 65 14.87 -15.44 3.60
CA GLY A 65 14.65 -15.90 2.22
C GLY A 65 13.14 -15.94 1.94
N GLY A 66 12.70 -15.46 0.79
CA GLY A 66 11.29 -15.61 0.40
C GLY A 66 10.77 -14.53 -0.54
N ASN A 67 9.49 -14.58 -0.79
CA ASN A 67 8.82 -13.70 -1.73
C ASN A 67 8.29 -12.45 -1.02
N ILE A 68 8.93 -11.32 -1.31
CA ILE A 68 8.62 -10.00 -0.78
C ILE A 68 7.92 -9.19 -1.85
N GLU A 69 6.73 -8.71 -1.52
CA GLU A 69 5.96 -7.81 -2.38
C GLU A 69 6.09 -6.36 -1.92
N ARG A 70 6.13 -5.45 -2.90
CA ARG A 70 6.00 -4.00 -2.69
C ARG A 70 5.04 -3.41 -3.70
N THR A 71 4.15 -2.51 -3.24
CA THR A 71 3.35 -1.69 -4.14
C THR A 71 4.24 -0.69 -4.85
N VAL A 72 4.20 -0.70 -6.18
CA VAL A 72 4.99 0.20 -7.03
C VAL A 72 4.14 1.29 -7.66
N TYR A 73 2.82 1.09 -7.69
CA TYR A 73 1.87 2.11 -8.13
C TYR A 73 0.53 1.94 -7.41
N GLY A 74 -0.10 3.07 -7.06
CA GLY A 74 -1.48 3.15 -6.60
C GLY A 74 -1.71 4.08 -5.43
N HIS A 75 -2.96 4.45 -5.22
CA HIS A 75 -3.35 5.24 -4.06
C HIS A 75 -3.27 4.38 -2.78
N VAL A 76 -2.73 4.96 -1.72
CA VAL A 76 -2.64 4.31 -0.41
C VAL A 76 -3.83 4.73 0.44
N LYS A 77 -4.49 3.75 1.06
CA LYS A 77 -5.54 4.02 2.04
C LYS A 77 -4.92 4.62 3.29
N VAL A 78 -5.32 5.84 3.62
CA VAL A 78 -4.76 6.59 4.77
C VAL A 78 -5.69 6.60 5.96
N MET A 79 -7.00 6.37 5.76
CA MET A 79 -7.98 6.34 6.83
C MET A 79 -9.18 5.48 6.47
N THR A 80 -9.74 4.80 7.47
CA THR A 80 -11.05 4.14 7.40
C THR A 80 -11.93 4.72 8.50
N MET A 81 -13.15 5.14 8.15
CA MET A 81 -14.15 5.70 9.09
C MET A 81 -15.44 4.88 9.03
N GLU A 82 -16.10 4.74 10.18
CA GLU A 82 -17.42 4.09 10.23
C GLU A 82 -18.54 5.01 9.71
N HIS A 83 -18.44 6.31 9.95
CA HIS A 83 -19.44 7.26 9.47
C HIS A 83 -19.12 7.79 8.07
N ASN A 84 -20.16 8.23 7.38
CA ASN A 84 -20.06 8.77 6.04
C ASN A 84 -19.95 10.31 6.08
N PRO A 85 -18.88 10.92 5.56
CA PRO A 85 -18.76 12.38 5.48
C PRO A 85 -19.91 13.05 4.71
N LEU A 86 -20.56 12.34 3.80
CA LEU A 86 -21.68 12.87 3.02
C LEU A 86 -22.93 13.13 3.88
N ASP A 87 -23.05 12.47 5.03
CA ASP A 87 -24.19 12.68 5.94
C ASP A 87 -24.25 14.12 6.51
N LEU A 88 -23.11 14.83 6.45
CA LEU A 88 -23.02 16.24 6.83
C LEU A 88 -23.29 17.21 5.67
N THR A 89 -23.66 16.69 4.49
CA THR A 89 -23.90 17.46 3.28
C THR A 89 -25.30 17.22 2.74
N GLU A 90 -25.74 18.07 1.80
CA GLU A 90 -26.99 17.86 1.05
C GLU A 90 -26.87 16.80 -0.06
N ILE A 91 -25.67 16.24 -0.26
CA ILE A 91 -25.40 15.22 -1.28
C ILE A 91 -26.05 13.92 -0.83
N LYS A 92 -27.17 13.57 -1.48
CA LYS A 92 -27.79 12.27 -1.27
C LYS A 92 -26.89 11.17 -1.78
N ASP A 93 -26.79 10.13 -0.98
CA ASP A 93 -25.98 8.96 -1.15
C ASP A 93 -26.10 8.36 -2.56
N ARG A 94 -25.10 8.58 -3.39
CA ARG A 94 -24.94 7.94 -4.69
C ARG A 94 -23.65 7.13 -4.67
N ALA A 95 -23.68 5.96 -5.27
CA ALA A 95 -22.46 5.20 -5.51
C ALA A 95 -21.48 6.07 -6.33
N GLY A 96 -20.24 6.19 -5.87
CA GLY A 96 -19.25 7.00 -6.55
C GLY A 96 -17.99 7.24 -5.73
N VAL A 97 -17.05 7.93 -6.34
CA VAL A 97 -15.85 8.45 -5.69
C VAL A 97 -16.07 9.92 -5.39
N TYR A 98 -15.80 10.31 -4.18
CA TYR A 98 -15.91 11.68 -3.70
C TYR A 98 -14.55 12.19 -3.27
N PHE A 99 -14.43 13.50 -3.05
CA PHE A 99 -13.17 14.13 -2.68
C PHE A 99 -13.33 14.98 -1.43
N LEU A 100 -12.47 14.75 -0.44
CA LEU A 100 -12.26 15.65 0.69
C LEU A 100 -11.13 16.61 0.34
N LYS A 101 -11.35 17.92 0.46
CA LYS A 101 -10.29 18.92 0.29
C LYS A 101 -9.82 19.41 1.65
N ASP A 102 -8.52 19.45 1.85
CA ASP A 102 -7.92 20.06 3.02
C ASP A 102 -7.73 21.59 2.85
N SER A 103 -7.22 22.25 3.87
CA SER A 103 -6.95 23.69 3.86
C SER A 103 -5.86 24.12 2.86
N THR A 104 -5.05 23.18 2.38
CA THR A 104 -4.00 23.44 1.37
C THR A 104 -4.52 23.27 -0.05
N GLY A 105 -5.73 22.74 -0.20
CA GLY A 105 -6.37 22.44 -1.49
C GLY A 105 -6.08 21.03 -2.02
N ALA A 106 -5.35 20.19 -1.28
CA ALA A 106 -5.16 18.79 -1.64
C ALA A 106 -6.50 18.05 -1.58
N ALA A 107 -6.78 17.20 -2.59
CA ALA A 107 -8.06 16.53 -2.77
C ALA A 107 -7.89 15.02 -2.57
N PHE A 108 -8.34 14.51 -1.44
CA PHE A 108 -8.25 13.11 -1.04
C PHE A 108 -9.49 12.36 -1.54
N PRO A 109 -9.36 11.42 -2.48
CA PRO A 109 -10.48 10.62 -2.91
C PRO A 109 -10.93 9.68 -1.80
N PHE A 110 -12.25 9.48 -1.68
CA PHE A 110 -12.80 8.51 -0.77
C PHE A 110 -13.90 7.69 -1.42
N ILE A 111 -14.01 6.45 -0.96
CA ILE A 111 -15.01 5.48 -1.40
C ILE A 111 -15.88 5.12 -0.20
N LYS A 112 -17.19 5.24 -0.38
CA LYS A 112 -18.16 4.76 0.60
C LYS A 112 -18.54 3.31 0.33
N GLY A 113 -18.43 2.49 1.36
CA GLY A 113 -18.93 1.12 1.41
C GLY A 113 -19.72 0.92 2.72
N SER A 114 -19.50 -0.19 3.41
CA SER A 114 -19.92 -0.38 4.81
C SER A 114 -19.18 0.58 5.75
N THR A 115 -17.94 0.90 5.40
CA THR A 115 -17.09 1.94 5.97
C THR A 115 -16.73 2.95 4.87
N THR A 116 -16.15 4.08 5.24
CA THR A 116 -15.62 5.07 4.32
C THR A 116 -14.10 4.99 4.32
N ASP A 117 -13.51 4.62 3.18
CA ASP A 117 -12.06 4.56 3.00
C ASP A 117 -11.57 5.82 2.27
N ILE A 118 -10.61 6.52 2.89
CA ILE A 118 -9.96 7.71 2.33
C ILE A 118 -8.57 7.32 1.85
N TYR A 119 -8.20 7.82 0.67
CA TYR A 119 -6.94 7.52 0.02
C TYR A 119 -6.06 8.78 -0.14
N THR A 120 -4.77 8.58 -0.39
CA THR A 120 -3.84 9.67 -0.70
C THR A 120 -4.35 10.53 -1.86
N ASP A 121 -4.05 11.82 -1.87
CA ASP A 121 -4.43 12.80 -2.90
C ASP A 121 -3.85 12.45 -4.28
N ARG A 122 -2.75 11.73 -4.31
CA ARG A 122 -2.06 11.23 -5.51
C ARG A 122 -1.51 9.81 -5.26
N PRO A 123 -1.34 8.99 -6.32
CA PRO A 123 -0.79 7.66 -6.15
C PRO A 123 0.67 7.70 -5.70
N VAL A 124 1.08 6.70 -4.93
CA VAL A 124 2.49 6.32 -4.85
C VAL A 124 2.91 5.84 -6.23
N ASP A 125 4.04 6.33 -6.72
CA ASP A 125 4.58 5.95 -8.02
C ASP A 125 6.09 5.68 -7.91
N LEU A 126 6.43 4.40 -7.87
CA LEU A 126 7.79 3.89 -7.74
C LEU A 126 8.28 3.24 -9.05
N ARG A 127 7.65 3.55 -10.19
CA ARG A 127 8.03 2.94 -11.48
C ARG A 127 9.49 3.20 -11.85
N GLU A 128 10.04 4.36 -11.46
CA GLU A 128 11.46 4.68 -11.66
C GLU A 128 12.41 3.96 -10.69
N ASP A 129 11.87 3.45 -9.57
CA ASP A 129 12.65 2.85 -8.49
C ASP A 129 12.64 1.30 -8.54
N ILE A 130 12.03 0.70 -9.56
CA ILE A 130 11.85 -0.75 -9.66
C ILE A 130 13.19 -1.49 -9.60
N GLU A 131 14.23 -1.02 -10.28
CA GLU A 131 15.55 -1.67 -10.24
C GLU A 131 16.17 -1.60 -8.84
N ALA A 132 15.99 -0.49 -8.12
CA ALA A 132 16.43 -0.36 -6.75
C ALA A 132 15.64 -1.30 -5.80
N LEU A 133 14.33 -1.42 -6.00
CA LEU A 133 13.48 -2.34 -5.24
C LEU A 133 13.86 -3.81 -5.48
N ILE A 134 14.10 -4.20 -6.74
CA ILE A 134 14.56 -5.56 -7.09
C ILE A 134 15.92 -5.82 -6.45
N SER A 135 16.84 -4.86 -6.51
CA SER A 135 18.17 -4.96 -5.88
C SER A 135 18.08 -5.07 -4.37
N ALA A 136 17.08 -4.44 -3.74
CA ALA A 136 16.78 -4.56 -2.31
C ALA A 136 16.08 -5.88 -1.94
N GLY A 137 15.74 -6.74 -2.90
CA GLY A 137 15.18 -8.07 -2.69
C GLY A 137 13.66 -8.17 -2.85
N VAL A 138 13.01 -7.15 -3.39
CA VAL A 138 11.59 -7.23 -3.81
C VAL A 138 11.52 -8.08 -5.08
N ASN A 139 10.63 -9.05 -5.11
CA ASN A 139 10.44 -9.95 -6.26
C ASN A 139 8.97 -10.06 -6.71
N ILE A 140 8.06 -9.37 -6.03
CA ILE A 140 6.68 -9.20 -6.45
C ILE A 140 6.36 -7.71 -6.49
N LEU A 141 5.97 -7.20 -7.66
CA LEU A 141 5.59 -5.81 -7.86
C LEU A 141 4.06 -5.71 -7.91
N ARG A 142 3.47 -4.94 -7.00
CA ARG A 142 2.03 -4.74 -6.96
C ARG A 142 1.64 -3.42 -7.62
N VAL A 143 0.68 -3.48 -8.53
CA VAL A 143 -0.03 -2.32 -9.09
C VAL A 143 -1.45 -2.32 -8.54
N ARG A 144 -1.86 -1.21 -7.94
CA ARG A 144 -3.23 -1.01 -7.45
C ARG A 144 -3.95 0.00 -8.32
N ILE A 145 -5.10 -0.41 -8.83
CA ILE A 145 -6.01 0.45 -9.57
C ILE A 145 -7.24 0.63 -8.70
N ASN A 146 -7.31 1.77 -8.04
CA ASN A 146 -8.36 2.07 -7.08
C ASN A 146 -9.51 2.84 -7.70
N PHE A 147 -9.26 3.56 -8.80
CA PHE A 147 -10.20 4.53 -9.33
C PHE A 147 -10.39 4.36 -10.84
N PRO A 148 -11.61 4.71 -11.37
CA PRO A 148 -11.95 4.48 -12.77
C PRO A 148 -11.17 5.34 -13.77
N TRP A 149 -10.47 6.37 -13.32
CA TRP A 149 -9.61 7.20 -14.19
C TRP A 149 -8.18 6.67 -14.33
N GLU A 150 -7.84 5.58 -13.65
CA GLU A 150 -6.52 4.96 -13.73
C GLU A 150 -6.53 3.87 -14.81
N SER A 151 -5.59 3.92 -15.74
CA SER A 151 -5.40 2.88 -16.76
C SER A 151 -4.38 1.83 -16.26
N GLY A 152 -4.88 0.72 -15.75
CA GLY A 152 -4.01 -0.38 -15.28
C GLY A 152 -3.16 -0.97 -16.40
N ALA A 153 -3.68 -1.04 -17.62
CA ALA A 153 -2.95 -1.55 -18.78
C ALA A 153 -1.74 -0.65 -19.10
N GLU A 154 -1.94 0.67 -19.18
CA GLU A 154 -0.87 1.63 -19.45
C GLU A 154 0.22 1.60 -18.38
N ILE A 155 -0.18 1.54 -17.10
CA ILE A 155 0.75 1.49 -15.97
C ILE A 155 1.61 0.22 -16.03
N VAL A 156 0.99 -0.95 -16.30
CA VAL A 156 1.70 -2.22 -16.43
C VAL A 156 2.62 -2.21 -17.66
N GLU A 157 2.19 -1.65 -18.79
CA GLU A 157 3.04 -1.47 -19.98
C GLU A 157 4.23 -0.57 -19.69
N ASP A 158 4.03 0.55 -19.00
CA ASP A 158 5.12 1.46 -18.61
C ASP A 158 6.17 0.73 -17.76
N ILE A 159 5.72 -0.10 -16.81
CA ILE A 159 6.61 -0.93 -16.00
C ILE A 159 7.36 -1.93 -16.88
N TYR A 160 6.66 -2.64 -17.75
CA TYR A 160 7.24 -3.69 -18.59
C TYR A 160 8.27 -3.14 -19.59
N TYR A 161 7.96 -2.01 -20.22
CA TYR A 161 8.83 -1.37 -21.21
C TYR A 161 9.80 -0.34 -20.61
N LYS A 162 9.86 -0.21 -19.28
CA LYS A 162 10.70 0.76 -18.56
C LYS A 162 10.50 2.19 -19.05
N ARG A 163 9.27 2.57 -19.38
CA ARG A 163 8.94 3.94 -19.78
C ARG A 163 8.97 4.86 -18.55
N GLN A 164 9.76 5.92 -18.60
CA GLN A 164 9.85 6.92 -17.53
C GLN A 164 8.73 7.97 -17.68
N ASN A 165 7.50 7.61 -17.32
CA ASN A 165 6.34 8.50 -17.41
C ASN A 165 5.95 9.15 -16.07
N GLY A 166 6.74 8.93 -15.02
CA GLY A 166 6.40 9.31 -13.64
C GLY A 166 7.04 10.60 -13.14
N LYS A 167 7.02 11.70 -13.91
CA LYS A 167 7.71 12.95 -13.52
C LYS A 167 7.24 13.59 -12.22
N ASP A 168 6.06 13.24 -11.71
CA ASP A 168 5.46 13.81 -10.49
C ASP A 168 5.04 12.75 -9.47
N GLY A 169 5.64 11.56 -9.53
CA GLY A 169 5.29 10.44 -8.67
C GLY A 169 5.61 10.72 -7.19
N PHE A 170 4.63 10.51 -6.33
CA PHE A 170 4.82 10.52 -4.89
C PHE A 170 5.55 9.24 -4.46
N LYS A 171 6.77 9.36 -3.94
CA LYS A 171 7.61 8.22 -3.55
C LYS A 171 7.23 7.60 -2.18
N GLY A 172 6.20 8.12 -1.53
CA GLY A 172 5.82 7.66 -0.20
C GLY A 172 6.99 7.77 0.79
N HIS A 173 7.19 6.70 1.55
CA HIS A 173 8.27 6.61 2.54
C HIS A 173 9.55 5.95 2.01
N LEU A 174 9.67 5.64 0.72
CA LEU A 174 10.77 4.84 0.18
C LEU A 174 12.16 5.38 0.55
N TYR A 175 12.33 6.71 0.53
CA TYR A 175 13.60 7.38 0.84
C TYR A 175 13.60 8.16 2.15
N ARG A 176 12.43 8.28 2.80
CA ARG A 176 12.27 9.02 4.04
C ARG A 176 11.43 8.20 5.00
N GLY A 177 12.08 7.62 5.99
CA GLY A 177 11.36 6.98 7.09
C GLY A 177 10.41 7.95 7.81
N VAL A 178 9.50 7.42 8.62
CA VAL A 178 8.64 8.21 9.50
C VAL A 178 9.55 8.91 10.52
N LEU A 179 9.82 10.19 10.31
CA LEU A 179 10.60 11.01 11.23
C LEU A 179 9.67 11.51 12.34
N LEU A 180 9.72 10.86 13.49
CA LEU A 180 9.21 11.46 14.72
C LEU A 180 10.19 12.55 15.15
N LYS A 181 9.91 13.81 14.81
CA LYS A 181 10.54 14.95 15.48
C LYS A 181 9.95 15.05 16.89
N LEU A 182 10.67 14.51 17.87
CA LEU A 182 10.45 14.87 19.26
C LEU A 182 10.96 16.31 19.43
N GLU A 183 10.08 17.28 19.31
CA GLU A 183 10.38 18.62 19.81
C GLU A 183 10.39 18.55 21.34
N LYS A 184 11.54 18.87 21.95
CA LYS A 184 11.59 19.10 23.40
C LYS A 184 10.59 20.20 23.71
N THR A 185 9.49 19.84 24.37
CA THR A 185 8.64 20.82 25.06
C THR A 185 9.56 21.63 25.99
N LYS A 186 9.63 22.95 25.76
CA LYS A 186 10.26 23.83 26.72
C LYS A 186 9.54 23.62 28.05
N GLU A 187 10.30 23.22 29.05
CA GLU A 187 9.82 23.18 30.43
C GLU A 187 9.33 24.59 30.79
N PHE A 188 8.08 24.67 31.26
CA PHE A 188 7.51 25.88 31.85
C PHE A 188 8.00 26.04 33.28
#